data_62e499762131af1e526b9268aea7afb8
#
_entry.id   62e499762131af1e526b9268aea7afb8
#
_cell.length_a   1.000
_cell.length_b   1.000
_cell.length_c   1.000
_cell.angle_alpha   90.00
_cell.angle_beta   90.00
_cell.angle_gamma   90.00
#
_symmetry.space_group_name_H-M   'P 1'
#
loop_
_entity.id
_entity.type
_entity.pdbx_description
1 polymer ?
#
loop_
_entity_poly.entity_id
_entity_poly.type
_entity_poly.pdbx_seq_one_letter_code
_entity_poly.pdbx_strand_id
1 'polypeptide(L)'
;MRIISGQLSGRRPLIPKNLLARPTTDQAREGLFNILRNRLDFENSRVLDLFSGTGIIGFEFASLGCRDITCVERDRFHCAAIRKNFDLLDINTIRLIETDAFNFLKKEVHPFDLIFADPPYDHPLLITLPSMIIGKNRLLADGIFILEHGPDKSFTDFPGFTEVRKYGKVHFSFFMD
;
A
#
# COMPACT_ATOMS: atom_id res chain seq x y z
N MET A 1 10.90 -1.27 -12.97
CA MET A 1 10.58 -1.09 -11.53
C MET A 1 11.64 -1.77 -10.69
N ARG A 2 12.10 -1.17 -9.61
CA ARG A 2 13.09 -1.71 -8.67
C ARG A 2 12.68 -1.36 -7.23
N ILE A 3 13.19 -2.10 -6.26
CA ILE A 3 13.11 -1.74 -4.84
C ILE A 3 14.08 -0.59 -4.60
N ILE A 4 13.63 0.47 -3.93
CA ILE A 4 14.38 1.74 -3.83
C ILE A 4 15.30 1.73 -2.62
N SER A 5 14.86 1.15 -1.50
CA SER A 5 15.58 1.28 -0.24
C SER A 5 15.60 0.00 0.60
N GLY A 6 16.39 -0.02 1.67
CA GLY A 6 16.50 -1.15 2.59
C GLY A 6 17.45 -2.25 2.09
N GLN A 7 17.31 -3.44 2.67
CA GLN A 7 18.21 -4.58 2.44
C GLN A 7 18.13 -5.13 1.01
N LEU A 8 16.97 -4.95 0.33
CA LEU A 8 16.74 -5.41 -1.04
C LEU A 8 16.90 -4.29 -2.08
N SER A 9 17.47 -3.14 -1.70
CA SER A 9 17.65 -1.99 -2.59
C SER A 9 18.34 -2.39 -3.91
N GLY A 10 17.82 -1.88 -5.03
CA GLY A 10 18.30 -2.17 -6.37
C GLY A 10 17.78 -3.49 -6.98
N ARG A 11 17.24 -4.42 -6.18
CA ARG A 11 16.64 -5.66 -6.69
C ARG A 11 15.43 -5.36 -7.55
N ARG A 12 15.22 -6.17 -8.58
CA ARG A 12 14.14 -6.01 -9.56
C ARG A 12 13.17 -7.17 -9.47
N PRO A 13 11.99 -6.97 -8.86
CA PRO A 13 10.95 -7.99 -8.85
C PRO A 13 10.47 -8.33 -10.27
N LEU A 14 10.00 -9.54 -10.45
CA LEU A 14 9.28 -9.95 -11.66
C LEU A 14 7.96 -9.18 -11.74
N ILE A 15 7.70 -8.58 -12.89
CA ILE A 15 6.48 -7.83 -13.15
C ILE A 15 5.64 -8.61 -14.16
N PRO A 16 4.33 -8.79 -13.95
CA PRO A 16 3.44 -9.39 -14.92
C PRO A 16 3.49 -8.63 -16.25
N LYS A 17 3.54 -9.37 -17.38
CA LYS A 17 3.60 -8.76 -18.72
C LYS A 17 2.35 -7.95 -19.09
N ASN A 18 1.21 -8.24 -18.45
CA ASN A 18 -0.10 -7.62 -18.74
C ASN A 18 -0.51 -6.61 -17.65
N LEU A 19 0.44 -5.85 -17.14
CA LEU A 19 0.13 -4.79 -16.17
C LEU A 19 -0.63 -3.66 -16.88
N LEU A 20 -1.95 -3.61 -16.69
CA LEU A 20 -2.81 -2.55 -17.23
C LEU A 20 -2.73 -1.25 -16.40
N ALA A 21 -2.38 -1.36 -15.12
CA ALA A 21 -2.24 -0.22 -14.24
C ALA A 21 -0.86 0.44 -14.40
N ARG A 22 -0.82 1.76 -14.36
CA ARG A 22 0.43 2.52 -14.31
C ARG A 22 0.99 2.41 -12.89
N PRO A 23 2.15 1.78 -12.67
CA PRO A 23 2.70 1.67 -11.32
C PRO A 23 3.04 3.05 -10.76
N THR A 24 2.92 3.20 -9.44
CA THR A 24 3.45 4.33 -8.69
C THR A 24 4.89 4.62 -9.14
N THR A 25 5.17 5.85 -9.52
CA THR A 25 6.52 6.21 -10.04
C THR A 25 7.60 6.02 -8.98
N ASP A 26 8.83 5.76 -9.40
CA ASP A 26 9.98 5.65 -8.48
C ASP A 26 10.11 6.89 -7.60
N GLN A 27 9.92 8.09 -8.17
CA GLN A 27 9.96 9.37 -7.43
C GLN A 27 8.87 9.48 -6.37
N ALA A 28 7.62 9.11 -6.70
CA ALA A 28 6.52 9.16 -5.75
C ALA A 28 6.74 8.17 -4.60
N ARG A 29 7.19 6.95 -4.94
CA ARG A 29 7.49 5.91 -3.98
C ARG A 29 8.65 6.30 -3.04
N GLU A 30 9.72 6.87 -3.58
CA GLU A 30 10.84 7.41 -2.79
C GLU A 30 10.36 8.50 -1.83
N GLY A 31 9.55 9.45 -2.33
CA GLY A 31 8.96 10.51 -1.50
C GLY A 31 8.08 9.96 -0.38
N LEU A 32 7.23 8.96 -0.68
CA LEU A 32 6.39 8.30 0.31
C LEU A 32 7.23 7.65 1.42
N PHE A 33 8.20 6.82 1.06
CA PHE A 33 9.01 6.09 2.05
C PHE A 33 9.94 7.02 2.84
N ASN A 34 10.39 8.15 2.28
CA ASN A 34 11.12 9.18 3.02
C ASN A 34 10.26 9.82 4.13
N ILE A 35 8.95 10.02 3.88
CA ILE A 35 8.01 10.48 4.91
C ILE A 35 7.83 9.41 5.99
N LEU A 36 7.60 8.17 5.57
CA LEU A 36 7.32 7.05 6.49
C LEU A 36 8.49 6.72 7.41
N ARG A 37 9.75 6.93 7.00
CA ARG A 37 10.94 6.73 7.84
C ARG A 37 10.95 7.55 9.13
N ASN A 38 10.24 8.67 9.14
CA ASN A 38 10.13 9.56 10.31
C ASN A 38 8.86 9.32 11.13
N ARG A 39 7.98 8.41 10.68
CA ARG A 39 6.64 8.22 11.28
C ARG A 39 6.36 6.78 11.69
N LEU A 40 7.12 5.82 11.20
CA LEU A 40 6.85 4.40 11.36
C LEU A 40 8.09 3.65 11.84
N ASP A 41 7.92 2.84 12.87
CA ASP A 41 8.90 1.81 13.24
C ASP A 41 8.64 0.57 12.39
N PHE A 42 9.38 0.44 11.28
CA PHE A 42 9.15 -0.63 10.32
C PHE A 42 9.23 -2.03 10.92
N GLU A 43 10.17 -2.29 11.83
CA GLU A 43 10.37 -3.63 12.39
C GLU A 43 9.19 -4.11 13.24
N ASN A 44 8.52 -3.18 13.92
CA ASN A 44 7.45 -3.46 14.87
C ASN A 44 6.06 -3.12 14.32
N SER A 45 5.98 -2.60 13.12
CA SER A 45 4.71 -2.19 12.52
C SER A 45 4.01 -3.31 11.77
N ARG A 46 2.70 -3.33 11.88
CA ARG A 46 1.79 -4.14 11.07
C ARG A 46 1.26 -3.31 9.90
N VAL A 47 1.51 -3.76 8.68
CA VAL A 47 1.21 -3.03 7.46
C VAL A 47 0.19 -3.78 6.61
N LEU A 48 -0.78 -3.05 6.06
CA LEU A 48 -1.73 -3.54 5.06
C LEU A 48 -1.53 -2.77 3.74
N ASP A 49 -1.25 -3.51 2.68
CA ASP A 49 -1.18 -3.01 1.31
C ASP A 49 -2.42 -3.48 0.54
N LEU A 50 -3.37 -2.58 0.34
CA LEU A 50 -4.59 -2.82 -0.42
C LEU A 50 -4.38 -2.48 -1.89
N PHE A 51 -4.90 -3.31 -2.78
CA PHE A 51 -4.68 -3.19 -4.23
C PHE A 51 -3.20 -3.36 -4.61
N SER A 52 -2.54 -4.39 -4.05
CA SER A 52 -1.08 -4.54 -4.10
C SER A 52 -0.47 -4.63 -5.51
N GLY A 53 -1.26 -4.97 -6.54
CA GLY A 53 -0.82 -4.99 -7.93
C GLY A 53 0.43 -5.84 -8.13
N THR A 54 1.57 -5.19 -8.32
CA THR A 54 2.87 -5.88 -8.47
C THR A 54 3.48 -6.34 -7.14
N GLY A 55 2.93 -5.90 -6.01
CA GLY A 55 3.48 -6.11 -4.67
C GLY A 55 4.63 -5.18 -4.30
N ILE A 56 4.96 -4.19 -5.15
CA ILE A 56 6.15 -3.35 -4.94
C ILE A 56 6.14 -2.60 -3.62
N ILE A 57 4.98 -2.12 -3.16
CA ILE A 57 4.85 -1.42 -1.88
C ILE A 57 5.14 -2.40 -0.73
N GLY A 58 4.56 -3.59 -0.75
CA GLY A 58 4.86 -4.65 0.21
C GLY A 58 6.36 -5.03 0.23
N PHE A 59 7.00 -5.10 -0.94
CA PHE A 59 8.44 -5.39 -1.05
C PHE A 59 9.31 -4.27 -0.49
N GLU A 60 8.92 -3.00 -0.64
CA GLU A 60 9.61 -1.87 0.00
C GLU A 60 9.55 -1.96 1.52
N PHE A 61 8.36 -2.27 2.09
CA PHE A 61 8.21 -2.48 3.53
C PHE A 61 9.07 -3.65 4.03
N ALA A 62 9.05 -4.80 3.34
CA ALA A 62 9.88 -5.95 3.68
C ALA A 62 11.38 -5.59 3.62
N SER A 63 11.79 -4.86 2.59
CA SER A 63 13.17 -4.39 2.42
C SER A 63 13.64 -3.45 3.54
N LEU A 64 12.72 -2.71 4.15
CA LEU A 64 12.96 -1.82 5.29
C LEU A 64 12.89 -2.53 6.65
N GLY A 65 12.67 -3.84 6.66
CA GLY A 65 12.68 -4.66 7.87
C GLY A 65 11.32 -4.93 8.49
N CYS A 66 10.21 -4.52 7.84
CA CYS A 66 8.87 -4.82 8.32
C CYS A 66 8.61 -6.33 8.31
N ARG A 67 8.07 -6.86 9.43
CA ARG A 67 7.90 -8.31 9.65
C ARG A 67 6.45 -8.79 9.58
N ASP A 68 5.47 -7.88 9.61
CA ASP A 68 4.04 -8.20 9.54
C ASP A 68 3.38 -7.38 8.43
N ILE A 69 3.43 -7.91 7.19
CA ILE A 69 2.89 -7.26 6.00
C ILE A 69 1.77 -8.13 5.45
N THR A 70 0.60 -7.52 5.24
CA THR A 70 -0.50 -8.16 4.51
C THR A 70 -0.69 -7.45 3.18
N CYS A 71 -0.55 -8.17 2.07
CA CYS A 71 -0.86 -7.71 0.73
C CYS A 71 -2.19 -8.29 0.27
N VAL A 72 -3.09 -7.44 -0.25
CA VAL A 72 -4.38 -7.84 -0.79
C VAL A 72 -4.43 -7.53 -2.27
N GLU A 73 -4.60 -8.55 -3.09
CA GLU A 73 -4.70 -8.45 -4.54
C GLU A 73 -5.77 -9.43 -5.06
N ARG A 74 -6.57 -8.98 -6.03
CA ARG A 74 -7.64 -9.81 -6.61
C ARG A 74 -7.24 -10.54 -7.89
N ASP A 75 -6.29 -9.98 -8.63
CA ASP A 75 -5.84 -10.57 -9.89
C ASP A 75 -4.90 -11.75 -9.64
N ARG A 76 -5.32 -12.94 -10.07
CA ARG A 76 -4.56 -14.19 -9.88
C ARG A 76 -3.19 -14.19 -10.56
N PHE A 77 -3.03 -13.44 -11.67
CA PHE A 77 -1.74 -13.35 -12.36
C PHE A 77 -0.77 -12.46 -11.59
N HIS A 78 -1.27 -11.36 -11.01
CA HIS A 78 -0.51 -10.52 -10.10
C HIS A 78 -0.12 -11.33 -8.84
N CYS A 79 -1.06 -12.03 -8.23
CA CYS A 79 -0.79 -12.91 -7.08
C CYS A 79 0.28 -13.96 -7.38
N ALA A 80 0.22 -14.60 -8.55
CA ALA A 80 1.23 -15.58 -8.96
C ALA A 80 2.62 -14.95 -9.12
N ALA A 81 2.70 -13.72 -9.65
CA ALA A 81 3.96 -13.00 -9.77
C ALA A 81 4.51 -12.59 -8.39
N ILE A 82 3.65 -12.11 -7.48
CA ILE A 82 4.03 -11.78 -6.10
C ILE A 82 4.61 -13.02 -5.39
N ARG A 83 3.94 -14.18 -5.48
CA ARG A 83 4.44 -15.43 -4.89
C ARG A 83 5.82 -15.84 -5.43
N LYS A 84 6.05 -15.73 -6.75
CA LYS A 84 7.38 -15.97 -7.34
C LYS A 84 8.45 -15.03 -6.83
N ASN A 85 8.07 -13.78 -6.54
CA ASN A 85 8.99 -12.80 -5.98
C ASN A 85 9.35 -13.12 -4.52
N PHE A 86 8.50 -13.80 -3.76
CA PHE A 86 8.86 -14.26 -2.41
C PHE A 86 10.09 -15.15 -2.46
N ASP A 87 10.12 -16.14 -3.36
CA ASP A 87 11.26 -17.03 -3.54
C ASP A 87 12.48 -16.30 -4.11
N LEU A 88 12.27 -15.45 -5.14
CA LEU A 88 13.35 -14.71 -5.80
C LEU A 88 14.08 -13.72 -4.88
N LEU A 89 13.35 -13.11 -3.96
CA LEU A 89 13.83 -12.04 -3.08
C LEU A 89 14.09 -12.54 -1.65
N ASP A 90 13.82 -13.82 -1.36
CA ASP A 90 13.89 -14.43 -0.03
C ASP A 90 13.01 -13.67 1.00
N ILE A 91 11.76 -13.39 0.62
CA ILE A 91 10.80 -12.66 1.45
C ILE A 91 9.82 -13.66 2.09
N ASN A 92 9.78 -13.71 3.41
CA ASN A 92 8.87 -14.54 4.21
C ASN A 92 7.98 -13.75 5.17
N THR A 93 8.05 -12.42 5.11
CA THR A 93 7.34 -11.49 6.02
C THR A 93 6.03 -10.98 5.44
N ILE A 94 5.69 -11.37 4.20
CA ILE A 94 4.47 -10.94 3.52
C ILE A 94 3.45 -12.07 3.46
N ARG A 95 2.24 -11.80 3.96
CA ARG A 95 1.06 -12.63 3.75
C ARG A 95 0.26 -12.09 2.57
N LEU A 96 0.17 -12.84 1.49
CA LEU A 96 -0.66 -12.49 0.33
C LEU A 96 -2.06 -13.08 0.46
N ILE A 97 -3.08 -12.24 0.36
CA ILE A 97 -4.50 -12.62 0.36
C ILE A 97 -5.08 -12.30 -1.01
N GLU A 98 -5.46 -13.37 -1.73
CA GLU A 98 -6.08 -13.29 -3.06
C GLU A 98 -7.57 -13.01 -2.92
N THR A 99 -7.96 -11.74 -2.92
CA THR A 99 -9.34 -11.29 -2.80
C THR A 99 -9.48 -9.84 -3.25
N ASP A 100 -10.73 -9.42 -3.48
CA ASP A 100 -11.04 -8.00 -3.70
C ASP A 100 -10.86 -7.20 -2.41
N ALA A 101 -10.22 -6.00 -2.51
CA ALA A 101 -9.90 -5.17 -1.37
C ALA A 101 -11.15 -4.70 -0.60
N PHE A 102 -12.25 -4.37 -1.28
CA PHE A 102 -13.50 -3.99 -0.62
C PHE A 102 -14.14 -5.16 0.11
N ASN A 103 -14.05 -6.37 -0.45
CA ASN A 103 -14.53 -7.58 0.22
C ASN A 103 -13.65 -7.95 1.42
N PHE A 104 -12.34 -7.69 1.35
CA PHE A 104 -11.46 -7.83 2.50
C PHE A 104 -11.86 -6.87 3.63
N LEU A 105 -12.09 -5.59 3.30
CA LEU A 105 -12.48 -4.57 4.27
C LEU A 105 -13.89 -4.78 4.88
N LYS A 106 -14.76 -5.60 4.28
CA LYS A 106 -16.06 -5.97 4.89
C LYS A 106 -15.91 -6.98 6.03
N LYS A 107 -14.81 -7.73 6.07
CA LYS A 107 -14.55 -8.70 7.13
C LYS A 107 -13.96 -7.99 8.35
N GLU A 108 -14.12 -8.59 9.51
CA GLU A 108 -13.41 -8.16 10.70
C GLU A 108 -11.92 -8.48 10.55
N VAL A 109 -11.07 -7.45 10.68
CA VAL A 109 -9.62 -7.58 10.58
C VAL A 109 -8.98 -6.91 11.80
N HIS A 110 -7.84 -7.42 12.23
CA HIS A 110 -7.05 -6.77 13.25
C HIS A 110 -6.55 -5.41 12.76
N PRO A 111 -6.47 -4.41 13.63
CA PRO A 111 -6.02 -3.08 13.25
C PRO A 111 -4.53 -3.08 12.84
N PHE A 112 -4.15 -2.09 12.04
CA PHE A 112 -2.82 -1.90 11.47
C PHE A 112 -2.20 -0.58 11.92
N ASP A 113 -0.87 -0.51 11.95
CA ASP A 113 -0.13 0.75 12.12
C ASP A 113 -0.16 1.57 10.84
N LEU A 114 -0.18 0.89 9.69
CA LEU A 114 -0.30 1.55 8.40
C LEU A 114 -1.18 0.75 7.45
N ILE A 115 -2.11 1.46 6.80
CA ILE A 115 -2.88 0.96 5.65
C ILE A 115 -2.50 1.80 4.44
N PHE A 116 -2.05 1.16 3.37
CA PHE A 116 -1.83 1.80 2.08
C PHE A 116 -2.85 1.28 1.07
N ALA A 117 -3.40 2.14 0.23
CA ALA A 117 -4.29 1.76 -0.85
C ALA A 117 -3.97 2.54 -2.14
N ASP A 118 -3.78 1.79 -3.24
CA ASP A 118 -3.61 2.32 -4.60
C ASP A 118 -4.65 1.72 -5.55
N PRO A 119 -5.94 2.09 -5.40
CA PRO A 119 -6.99 1.62 -6.29
C PRO A 119 -6.85 2.26 -7.69
N PRO A 120 -7.37 1.62 -8.76
CA PRO A 120 -7.52 2.31 -10.04
C PRO A 120 -8.23 3.66 -9.85
N TYR A 121 -7.68 4.74 -10.41
CA TYR A 121 -8.16 6.11 -10.14
C TYR A 121 -9.60 6.37 -10.61
N ASP A 122 -10.10 5.58 -11.56
CA ASP A 122 -11.47 5.57 -12.06
C ASP A 122 -12.40 4.61 -11.29
N HIS A 123 -11.88 3.93 -10.26
CA HIS A 123 -12.69 2.97 -9.52
C HIS A 123 -13.86 3.67 -8.81
N PRO A 124 -15.12 3.25 -9.03
CA PRO A 124 -16.30 3.97 -8.53
C PRO A 124 -16.37 4.05 -7.01
N LEU A 125 -15.79 3.09 -6.31
CA LEU A 125 -15.77 3.05 -4.83
C LEU A 125 -14.50 3.68 -4.21
N LEU A 126 -13.60 4.26 -5.01
CA LEU A 126 -12.38 4.89 -4.47
C LEU A 126 -12.71 5.92 -3.38
N ILE A 127 -13.71 6.76 -3.64
CA ILE A 127 -14.12 7.81 -2.72
C ILE A 127 -14.65 7.28 -1.37
N THR A 128 -15.03 6.02 -1.27
CA THR A 128 -15.57 5.42 -0.05
C THR A 128 -14.50 4.84 0.88
N LEU A 129 -13.26 4.66 0.38
CA LEU A 129 -12.18 4.02 1.15
C LEU A 129 -11.90 4.70 2.49
N PRO A 130 -11.80 6.05 2.60
CA PRO A 130 -11.61 6.68 3.90
C PRO A 130 -12.70 6.31 4.91
N SER A 131 -13.97 6.34 4.51
CA SER A 131 -15.09 5.99 5.39
C SER A 131 -15.17 4.50 5.75
N MET A 132 -14.48 3.63 5.01
CA MET A 132 -14.38 2.20 5.31
C MET A 132 -13.25 1.89 6.30
N ILE A 133 -12.34 2.83 6.52
CA ILE A 133 -11.14 2.65 7.35
C ILE A 133 -11.21 3.51 8.60
N ILE A 134 -11.41 4.82 8.44
CA ILE A 134 -11.45 5.80 9.53
C ILE A 134 -12.68 5.57 10.41
N GLY A 135 -12.49 5.54 11.73
CA GLY A 135 -13.56 5.29 12.70
C GLY A 135 -14.10 3.85 12.68
N LYS A 136 -13.36 2.89 12.12
CA LYS A 136 -13.80 1.48 11.99
C LYS A 136 -12.91 0.49 12.73
N ASN A 137 -12.09 0.95 13.68
CA ASN A 137 -11.13 0.14 14.42
C ASN A 137 -10.18 -0.64 13.50
N ARG A 138 -9.77 -0.04 12.37
CA ARG A 138 -8.86 -0.64 11.42
C ARG A 138 -7.44 -0.12 11.55
N LEU A 139 -7.28 1.02 12.21
CA LEU A 139 -5.99 1.58 12.59
C LEU A 139 -5.75 1.36 14.09
N LEU A 140 -4.51 1.14 14.44
CA LEU A 140 -4.02 1.21 15.82
C LEU A 140 -3.98 2.68 16.26
N ALA A 141 -3.76 2.94 17.54
CA ALA A 141 -3.52 4.29 18.02
C ALA A 141 -2.34 4.91 17.25
N ASP A 142 -2.51 6.14 16.75
CA ASP A 142 -1.57 6.84 15.86
C ASP A 142 -1.33 6.16 14.50
N GLY A 143 -2.14 5.17 14.14
CA GLY A 143 -2.07 4.49 12.86
C GLY A 143 -2.43 5.41 11.69
N ILE A 144 -1.82 5.15 10.53
CA ILE A 144 -1.91 6.01 9.36
C ILE A 144 -2.60 5.25 8.21
N PHE A 145 -3.61 5.86 7.60
CA PHE A 145 -4.12 5.42 6.30
C PHE A 145 -3.61 6.35 5.21
N ILE A 146 -3.07 5.78 4.13
CA ILE A 146 -2.57 6.49 2.95
C ILE A 146 -3.32 6.02 1.72
N LEU A 147 -3.96 6.96 1.04
CA LEU A 147 -4.68 6.71 -0.20
C LEU A 147 -3.95 7.37 -1.37
N GLU A 148 -3.50 6.55 -2.33
CA GLU A 148 -3.03 7.04 -3.62
C GLU A 148 -4.21 7.34 -4.54
N HIS A 149 -4.16 8.50 -5.21
CA HIS A 149 -5.20 8.91 -6.15
C HIS A 149 -4.67 9.91 -7.19
N GLY A 150 -5.46 10.15 -8.22
CA GLY A 150 -5.16 11.15 -9.25
C GLY A 150 -5.45 12.59 -8.81
N PRO A 151 -5.02 13.58 -9.60
CA PRO A 151 -5.18 15.00 -9.29
C PRO A 151 -6.63 15.51 -9.35
N ASP A 152 -7.53 14.73 -9.95
CA ASP A 152 -8.96 15.03 -10.12
C ASP A 152 -9.80 14.73 -8.86
N LYS A 153 -9.19 14.11 -7.83
CA LYS A 153 -9.83 13.78 -6.54
C LYS A 153 -9.31 14.66 -5.41
N SER A 154 -10.20 15.02 -4.48
CA SER A 154 -9.85 15.70 -3.24
C SER A 154 -10.49 14.98 -2.06
N PHE A 155 -9.75 14.89 -0.97
CA PHE A 155 -10.16 14.23 0.26
C PHE A 155 -10.08 15.14 1.49
N THR A 156 -9.85 16.44 1.29
CA THR A 156 -9.62 17.42 2.37
C THR A 156 -10.77 17.53 3.37
N ASP A 157 -11.99 17.27 2.92
CA ASP A 157 -13.20 17.38 3.75
C ASP A 157 -13.59 16.04 4.43
N PHE A 158 -12.78 14.98 4.23
CA PHE A 158 -13.06 13.69 4.85
C PHE A 158 -12.57 13.66 6.30
N PRO A 159 -13.33 12.98 7.20
CA PRO A 159 -12.89 12.75 8.57
C PRO A 159 -11.50 12.09 8.61
N GLY A 160 -10.68 12.54 9.56
CA GLY A 160 -9.33 12.00 9.74
C GLY A 160 -8.30 12.51 8.72
N PHE A 161 -8.68 13.29 7.69
CA PHE A 161 -7.70 13.84 6.75
C PHE A 161 -6.69 14.73 7.47
N THR A 162 -5.40 14.52 7.20
CA THR A 162 -4.30 15.29 7.80
C THR A 162 -3.53 16.11 6.78
N GLU A 163 -3.15 15.51 5.66
CA GLU A 163 -2.38 16.18 4.61
C GLU A 163 -2.45 15.46 3.27
N VAL A 164 -2.04 16.15 2.20
CA VAL A 164 -1.81 15.56 0.88
C VAL A 164 -0.39 15.85 0.40
N ARG A 165 0.28 14.83 -0.14
CA ARG A 165 1.58 14.95 -0.81
C ARG A 165 1.43 14.67 -2.30
N LYS A 166 2.02 15.52 -3.14
CA LYS A 166 1.83 15.51 -4.59
C LYS A 166 3.16 15.26 -5.31
N TYR A 167 3.18 14.25 -6.18
CA TYR A 167 4.31 13.86 -7.00
C TYR A 167 3.84 13.76 -8.46
N GLY A 168 3.77 14.91 -9.13
CA GLY A 168 3.17 14.99 -10.47
C GLY A 168 1.69 14.63 -10.46
N LYS A 169 1.33 13.54 -11.16
CA LYS A 169 -0.06 13.03 -11.21
C LYS A 169 -0.40 12.08 -10.06
N VAL A 170 0.56 11.69 -9.25
CA VAL A 170 0.37 10.83 -8.09
C VAL A 170 0.18 11.69 -6.86
N HIS A 171 -0.94 11.56 -6.19
CA HIS A 171 -1.24 12.23 -4.93
C HIS A 171 -1.43 11.18 -3.83
N PHE A 172 -0.84 11.42 -2.65
CA PHE A 172 -1.07 10.63 -1.44
C PHE A 172 -1.82 11.48 -0.44
N SER A 173 -3.05 11.10 -0.14
CA SER A 173 -3.82 11.66 0.98
C SER A 173 -3.59 10.82 2.23
N PHE A 174 -3.27 11.47 3.34
CA PHE A 174 -2.98 10.87 4.63
C PHE A 174 -4.16 11.10 5.56
N PHE A 175 -4.50 10.06 6.34
CA PHE A 175 -5.58 10.08 7.33
C PHE A 175 -5.11 9.41 8.61
N MET A 176 -5.66 9.85 9.74
CA MET A 176 -5.50 9.27 11.07
C MET A 176 -6.86 9.21 11.78
N ASP A 177 -7.04 8.23 12.71
CA ASP A 177 -8.25 8.16 13.57
C ASP A 177 -8.24 9.21 14.65
#